data_9fec753ca1ce90e1347f2c15e3cc40a3
#
_entry.id   9fec753ca1ce90e1347f2c15e3cc40a3
#
_cell.length_a   1.000
_cell.length_b   1.000
_cell.length_c   1.000
_cell.angle_alpha   90.00
_cell.angle_beta   90.00
_cell.angle_gamma   90.00
#
_symmetry.space_group_name_H-M   'P 1'
#
loop_
_entity.id
_entity.type
_entity.pdbx_description
1 polymer ?
#
loop_
_entity_poly.entity_id
_entity_poly.type
_entity_poly.pdbx_seq_one_letter_code
_entity_poly.pdbx_strand_id
1 'polypeptide(L)'
;MQTIDSSKAAENVTGSDGAIHIPSNPTLAGLASLTRNVAYKTGADDLVMDIIAPQSTGDDDNRRYPTVVFVQGSAWTTPHRDYEIPQLSALAREGFVVATVNHRDASSDPHDMFPAYLEDVKAAIRYLRANARQWHVDPDRLGIWGTSSGGNTSLLVGLTADDPRYEDGTNADESDAVKYVVSCFPPTDMLEAVDAFDDETNPFRLYYFGPFAAVVGATHETGINAEVRQRAADMSPYLQVRDD
;
A
#
# COMPACT_ATOMS: atom_id res chain seq x y z
N MET A 1 -19.84 2.13 -12.05
CA MET A 1 -20.84 1.31 -11.32
C MET A 1 -21.94 0.98 -12.34
N GLN A 2 -21.85 -0.19 -13.00
CA GLN A 2 -22.91 -0.64 -13.87
C GLN A 2 -24.07 -1.13 -13.00
N THR A 3 -25.23 -0.52 -13.18
CA THR A 3 -26.47 -0.98 -12.61
C THR A 3 -26.79 -2.38 -13.16
N ILE A 4 -26.81 -3.36 -12.27
CA ILE A 4 -27.25 -4.71 -12.61
C ILE A 4 -28.73 -4.60 -12.99
N ASP A 5 -29.03 -4.88 -14.24
CA ASP A 5 -30.41 -5.01 -14.72
C ASP A 5 -31.00 -6.30 -14.13
N SER A 6 -31.75 -6.12 -13.05
CA SER A 6 -32.43 -7.21 -12.36
C SER A 6 -33.60 -7.81 -13.16
N SER A 7 -33.90 -7.28 -14.36
CA SER A 7 -35.01 -7.77 -15.20
C SER A 7 -34.65 -9.04 -15.97
N LYS A 8 -33.41 -9.48 -16.01
CA LYS A 8 -32.97 -10.79 -16.51
C LYS A 8 -32.84 -11.80 -15.38
N ALA A 9 -33.91 -12.02 -14.64
CA ALA A 9 -34.01 -13.21 -13.81
C ALA A 9 -33.84 -14.44 -14.74
N ALA A 10 -32.79 -15.21 -14.50
CA ALA A 10 -32.61 -16.46 -15.25
C ALA A 10 -33.86 -17.32 -15.09
N GLU A 11 -34.52 -17.68 -16.18
CA GLU A 11 -35.64 -18.63 -16.14
C GLU A 11 -35.09 -19.96 -15.60
N ASN A 12 -35.68 -20.39 -14.47
CA ASN A 12 -35.33 -21.71 -13.92
C ASN A 12 -35.81 -22.77 -14.91
N VAL A 13 -34.90 -23.50 -15.50
CA VAL A 13 -35.24 -24.63 -16.37
C VAL A 13 -35.34 -25.88 -15.50
N THR A 14 -36.49 -26.50 -15.45
CA THR A 14 -36.66 -27.77 -14.77
C THR A 14 -36.11 -28.88 -15.68
N GLY A 15 -35.09 -29.59 -15.22
CA GLY A 15 -34.54 -30.75 -15.97
C GLY A 15 -35.51 -31.91 -16.01
N SER A 16 -35.30 -32.86 -16.91
CA SER A 16 -36.11 -34.07 -17.04
C SER A 16 -36.06 -35.00 -15.82
N ASP A 17 -35.14 -34.77 -14.90
CA ASP A 17 -34.97 -35.42 -13.61
C ASP A 17 -35.69 -34.70 -12.43
N GLY A 18 -36.41 -33.62 -12.73
CA GLY A 18 -37.06 -32.79 -11.73
C GLY A 18 -36.12 -31.82 -10.97
N ALA A 19 -34.86 -31.79 -11.31
CA ALA A 19 -33.91 -30.85 -10.73
C ALA A 19 -34.12 -29.44 -11.30
N ILE A 20 -34.02 -28.42 -10.43
CA ILE A 20 -34.02 -27.03 -10.86
C ILE A 20 -32.58 -26.64 -11.24
N HIS A 21 -32.36 -26.37 -12.52
CA HIS A 21 -31.08 -25.86 -13.02
C HIS A 21 -31.06 -24.35 -12.90
N ILE A 22 -30.22 -23.83 -12.02
CA ILE A 22 -29.96 -22.39 -11.91
C ILE A 22 -28.71 -22.11 -12.74
N PRO A 23 -28.84 -21.37 -13.86
CA PRO A 23 -27.68 -21.04 -14.67
C PRO A 23 -26.71 -20.17 -13.87
N SER A 24 -25.41 -20.40 -14.05
CA SER A 24 -24.39 -19.55 -13.45
C SER A 24 -24.52 -18.13 -13.99
N ASN A 25 -24.41 -17.14 -13.12
CA ASN A 25 -24.37 -15.75 -13.56
C ASN A 25 -22.98 -15.42 -14.10
N PRO A 26 -22.81 -15.24 -15.42
CA PRO A 26 -21.49 -14.96 -16.02
C PRO A 26 -20.94 -13.57 -15.64
N THR A 27 -21.79 -12.72 -15.00
CA THR A 27 -21.38 -11.38 -14.54
C THR A 27 -20.88 -11.38 -13.10
N LEU A 28 -20.92 -12.52 -12.38
CA LEU A 28 -20.30 -12.58 -11.07
C LEU A 28 -18.79 -12.43 -11.20
N ALA A 29 -18.22 -11.55 -10.38
CA ALA A 29 -16.78 -11.40 -10.23
C ALA A 29 -16.15 -12.77 -9.91
N GLY A 30 -14.95 -12.99 -10.40
CA GLY A 30 -14.19 -14.23 -10.19
C GLY A 30 -13.94 -14.52 -8.71
N LEU A 31 -13.34 -15.66 -8.44
CA LEU A 31 -12.82 -15.96 -7.10
C LEU A 31 -11.44 -15.34 -6.93
N ALA A 32 -11.04 -15.09 -5.68
CA ALA A 32 -9.71 -14.65 -5.32
C ALA A 32 -9.10 -15.62 -4.30
N SER A 33 -7.78 -15.78 -4.37
CA SER A 33 -6.98 -16.53 -3.40
C SER A 33 -6.17 -15.56 -2.53
N LEU A 34 -5.93 -15.92 -1.28
CA LEU A 34 -5.12 -15.16 -0.33
C LEU A 34 -3.90 -15.99 0.09
N THR A 35 -2.70 -15.47 -0.18
CA THR A 35 -1.45 -16.02 0.35
C THR A 35 -0.92 -15.06 1.41
N ARG A 36 -0.78 -15.54 2.64
CA ARG A 36 -0.39 -14.72 3.79
C ARG A 36 1.10 -14.80 4.10
N ASN A 37 1.61 -13.73 4.72
CA ASN A 37 2.95 -13.66 5.30
C ASN A 37 4.06 -13.98 4.28
N VAL A 38 3.94 -13.44 3.07
CA VAL A 38 5.00 -13.52 2.07
C VAL A 38 6.11 -12.55 2.47
N ALA A 39 7.27 -13.07 2.88
CA ALA A 39 8.41 -12.25 3.22
C ALA A 39 8.96 -11.55 1.97
N TYR A 40 9.01 -10.23 1.98
CA TYR A 40 9.60 -9.43 0.92
C TYR A 40 10.98 -8.88 1.31
N LYS A 41 11.28 -8.87 2.59
CA LYS A 41 12.58 -8.52 3.15
C LYS A 41 12.84 -9.43 4.35
N THR A 42 14.04 -9.99 4.45
CA THR A 42 14.45 -10.88 5.54
C THR A 42 15.58 -10.24 6.32
N GLY A 43 15.62 -10.46 7.63
CA GLY A 43 16.63 -9.90 8.52
C GLY A 43 16.16 -9.89 9.96
N ALA A 44 16.65 -8.93 10.76
CA ALA A 44 16.24 -8.76 12.15
C ALA A 44 14.73 -8.42 12.28
N ASP A 45 14.19 -7.75 11.27
CA ASP A 45 12.78 -7.39 11.15
C ASP A 45 12.23 -8.04 9.88
N ASP A 46 11.60 -9.21 10.02
CA ASP A 46 10.94 -9.86 8.89
C ASP A 46 9.74 -9.05 8.44
N LEU A 47 9.86 -8.43 7.27
CA LEU A 47 8.81 -7.64 6.66
C LEU A 47 8.04 -8.49 5.65
N VAL A 48 6.72 -8.49 5.79
CA VAL A 48 5.85 -9.40 5.06
C VAL A 48 4.68 -8.68 4.38
N MET A 49 4.14 -9.29 3.34
CA MET A 49 2.90 -8.87 2.69
C MET A 49 1.92 -10.02 2.61
N ASP A 50 0.64 -9.71 2.48
CA ASP A 50 -0.38 -10.67 2.10
C ASP A 50 -0.76 -10.39 0.65
N ILE A 51 -0.75 -11.41 -0.19
CA ILE A 51 -1.04 -11.30 -1.63
C ILE A 51 -2.41 -11.90 -1.91
N ILE A 52 -3.30 -11.09 -2.47
CA ILE A 52 -4.63 -11.48 -2.93
C ILE A 52 -4.59 -11.47 -4.45
N ALA A 53 -4.81 -12.61 -5.08
CA ALA A 53 -4.75 -12.76 -6.52
C ALA A 53 -6.04 -13.33 -7.08
N PRO A 54 -6.41 -13.02 -8.35
CA PRO A 54 -7.48 -13.70 -9.03
C PRO A 54 -7.21 -15.21 -9.04
N GLN A 55 -8.21 -16.01 -8.70
CA GLN A 55 -8.08 -17.44 -8.79
C GLN A 55 -8.11 -17.86 -10.27
N SER A 56 -7.01 -18.40 -10.76
CA SER A 56 -6.94 -18.98 -12.08
C SER A 56 -7.71 -20.31 -12.11
N THR A 57 -8.62 -20.47 -13.05
CA THR A 57 -9.29 -21.75 -13.33
C THR A 57 -8.71 -22.34 -14.62
N GLY A 58 -7.58 -23.03 -14.51
CA GLY A 58 -6.97 -23.73 -15.65
C GLY A 58 -5.47 -23.49 -15.84
N ASP A 59 -4.90 -24.04 -16.92
CA ASP A 59 -3.47 -24.07 -17.24
C ASP A 59 -2.85 -22.70 -17.65
N ASP A 60 -3.44 -21.56 -17.25
CA ASP A 60 -2.99 -20.25 -17.70
C ASP A 60 -1.89 -19.67 -16.78
N ASP A 61 -0.83 -20.47 -16.59
CA ASP A 61 0.35 -20.15 -15.75
C ASP A 61 1.12 -18.89 -16.22
N ASN A 62 0.81 -18.40 -17.42
CA ASN A 62 1.48 -17.22 -18.01
C ASN A 62 0.68 -15.92 -17.86
N ARG A 63 -0.53 -15.95 -17.32
CA ARG A 63 -1.35 -14.74 -17.18
C ARG A 63 -0.73 -13.79 -16.18
N ARG A 64 -0.72 -12.49 -16.51
CA ARG A 64 -0.26 -11.40 -15.66
C ARG A 64 -1.38 -10.40 -15.46
N TYR A 65 -1.47 -9.89 -14.24
CA TYR A 65 -2.53 -8.96 -13.84
C TYR A 65 -1.94 -7.61 -13.43
N PRO A 66 -2.64 -6.50 -13.69
CA PRO A 66 -2.28 -5.23 -13.07
C PRO A 66 -2.25 -5.42 -11.56
N THR A 67 -1.31 -4.74 -10.91
CA THR A 67 -1.01 -4.99 -9.49
C THR A 67 -1.11 -3.71 -8.69
N VAL A 68 -1.68 -3.81 -7.50
CA VAL A 68 -1.78 -2.73 -6.52
C VAL A 68 -1.03 -3.13 -5.26
N VAL A 69 -0.05 -2.34 -4.85
CA VAL A 69 0.49 -2.40 -3.49
C VAL A 69 -0.37 -1.50 -2.61
N PHE A 70 -0.95 -2.08 -1.56
CA PHE A 70 -1.79 -1.35 -0.61
C PHE A 70 -1.05 -1.08 0.69
N VAL A 71 -1.03 0.19 1.11
CA VAL A 71 -0.43 0.65 2.35
C VAL A 71 -1.52 1.23 3.24
N GLN A 72 -1.83 0.53 4.32
CA GLN A 72 -2.82 0.97 5.30
C GLN A 72 -2.37 2.23 6.03
N GLY A 73 -3.31 3.10 6.38
CA GLY A 73 -3.09 4.21 7.30
C GLY A 73 -2.90 3.71 8.73
N SER A 74 -1.70 3.91 9.27
CA SER A 74 -1.32 3.48 10.61
C SER A 74 -0.65 4.58 11.43
N ALA A 75 -0.65 5.83 10.94
CA ALA A 75 0.20 6.90 11.47
C ALA A 75 1.69 6.51 11.52
N TRP A 76 2.16 5.75 10.51
CA TRP A 76 3.50 5.16 10.35
C TRP A 76 3.91 4.18 11.47
N THR A 77 2.95 3.73 12.29
CA THR A 77 3.14 2.56 13.15
C THR A 77 2.93 1.26 12.34
N THR A 78 3.05 0.10 12.97
CA THR A 78 2.83 -1.19 12.28
C THR A 78 1.44 -1.27 11.66
N PRO A 79 1.30 -1.45 10.33
CA PRO A 79 0.00 -1.61 9.68
C PRO A 79 -0.69 -2.92 10.04
N HIS A 80 -2.01 -2.87 10.13
CA HIS A 80 -2.85 -4.07 10.28
C HIS A 80 -3.35 -4.54 8.92
N ARG A 81 -2.61 -5.45 8.29
CA ARG A 81 -2.90 -5.97 6.94
C ARG A 81 -4.28 -6.64 6.79
N ASP A 82 -4.93 -6.98 7.89
CA ASP A 82 -6.22 -7.68 7.89
C ASP A 82 -7.44 -6.76 7.71
N TYR A 83 -7.31 -5.46 7.93
CA TYR A 83 -8.48 -4.57 8.04
C TYR A 83 -9.24 -4.42 6.73
N GLU A 84 -8.56 -4.25 5.62
CA GLU A 84 -9.18 -3.99 4.32
C GLU A 84 -9.27 -5.24 3.43
N ILE A 85 -9.00 -6.43 3.94
CA ILE A 85 -9.04 -7.67 3.16
C ILE A 85 -10.36 -7.85 2.37
N PRO A 86 -11.56 -7.57 2.91
CA PRO A 86 -12.80 -7.69 2.15
C PRO A 86 -12.84 -6.77 0.92
N GLN A 87 -12.40 -5.51 1.04
CA GLN A 87 -12.35 -4.53 -0.04
C GLN A 87 -11.28 -4.89 -1.06
N LEU A 88 -10.09 -5.27 -0.59
CA LEU A 88 -8.98 -5.70 -1.42
C LEU A 88 -9.31 -6.99 -2.20
N SER A 89 -10.05 -7.91 -1.58
CA SER A 89 -10.55 -9.13 -2.25
C SER A 89 -11.54 -8.80 -3.37
N ALA A 90 -12.36 -7.78 -3.21
CA ALA A 90 -13.25 -7.33 -4.28
C ALA A 90 -12.45 -6.86 -5.50
N LEU A 91 -11.37 -6.09 -5.29
CA LEU A 91 -10.49 -5.64 -6.36
C LEU A 91 -9.77 -6.82 -7.04
N ALA A 92 -9.32 -7.81 -6.26
CA ALA A 92 -8.70 -9.01 -6.81
C ALA A 92 -9.68 -9.83 -7.68
N ARG A 93 -10.95 -9.90 -7.30
CA ARG A 93 -11.99 -10.56 -8.10
C ARG A 93 -12.27 -9.86 -9.43
N GLU A 94 -11.97 -8.57 -9.53
CA GLU A 94 -12.04 -7.79 -10.78
C GLU A 94 -10.79 -7.94 -11.66
N GLY A 95 -9.82 -8.74 -11.27
CA GLY A 95 -8.66 -9.05 -12.09
C GLY A 95 -7.39 -8.29 -11.74
N PHE A 96 -7.22 -7.87 -10.50
CA PHE A 96 -5.98 -7.29 -9.99
C PHE A 96 -5.25 -8.26 -9.06
N VAL A 97 -3.93 -8.24 -9.05
CA VAL A 97 -3.17 -8.70 -7.88
C VAL A 97 -3.09 -7.57 -6.89
N VAL A 98 -3.38 -7.84 -5.62
CA VAL A 98 -3.29 -6.85 -4.54
C VAL A 98 -2.35 -7.36 -3.47
N ALA A 99 -1.34 -6.57 -3.13
CA ALA A 99 -0.40 -6.87 -2.05
C ALA A 99 -0.60 -5.85 -0.91
N THR A 100 -1.14 -6.28 0.23
CA THR A 100 -1.17 -5.46 1.44
C THR A 100 0.10 -5.70 2.24
N VAL A 101 0.84 -4.62 2.55
CA VAL A 101 2.19 -4.69 3.10
C VAL A 101 2.25 -4.17 4.54
N ASN A 102 3.12 -4.75 5.37
CA ASN A 102 3.59 -4.06 6.56
C ASN A 102 4.88 -3.30 6.25
N HIS A 103 5.30 -2.49 7.18
CA HIS A 103 6.56 -1.76 7.19
C HIS A 103 7.02 -1.58 8.63
N ARG A 104 8.24 -1.15 8.85
CA ARG A 104 8.76 -0.82 10.19
C ARG A 104 7.89 0.22 10.89
N ASP A 105 7.81 0.08 12.20
CA ASP A 105 7.05 0.99 13.07
C ASP A 105 7.94 2.17 13.47
N ALA A 106 7.66 3.34 12.95
CA ALA A 106 8.45 4.54 13.20
C ALA A 106 8.42 5.01 14.67
N SER A 107 7.54 4.44 15.50
CA SER A 107 7.44 4.75 16.93
C SER A 107 8.19 3.76 17.82
N SER A 108 8.65 2.62 17.28
CA SER A 108 9.21 1.53 18.06
C SER A 108 10.71 1.71 18.35
N ASP A 109 11.46 2.24 17.40
CA ASP A 109 12.91 2.46 17.51
C ASP A 109 13.32 3.77 16.81
N PRO A 110 14.27 4.55 17.37
CA PRO A 110 14.82 5.73 16.70
C PRO A 110 15.43 5.47 15.32
N HIS A 111 15.82 4.22 15.02
CA HIS A 111 16.33 3.83 13.70
C HIS A 111 15.21 3.56 12.68
N ASP A 112 13.96 3.43 13.14
CA ASP A 112 12.79 3.16 12.29
C ASP A 112 12.01 4.42 11.90
N MET A 113 12.47 5.61 12.30
CA MET A 113 11.94 6.86 11.80
C MET A 113 12.12 6.99 10.28
N PHE A 114 11.53 8.01 9.68
CA PHE A 114 11.74 8.30 8.26
C PHE A 114 13.26 8.32 7.91
N PRO A 115 13.68 7.62 6.82
CA PRO A 115 12.87 7.07 5.72
C PRO A 115 12.52 5.57 5.83
N ALA A 116 12.76 4.90 6.95
CA ALA A 116 12.72 3.45 7.09
C ALA A 116 11.46 2.79 6.49
N TYR A 117 10.27 3.27 6.83
CA TYR A 117 9.01 2.72 6.30
C TYR A 117 8.86 2.91 4.78
N LEU A 118 9.41 4.01 4.22
CA LEU A 118 9.39 4.29 2.78
C LEU A 118 10.31 3.32 2.03
N GLU A 119 11.50 3.07 2.56
CA GLU A 119 12.45 2.07 2.03
C GLU A 119 11.80 0.68 2.00
N ASP A 120 11.08 0.30 3.07
CA ASP A 120 10.40 -0.99 3.15
C ASP A 120 9.31 -1.14 2.08
N VAL A 121 8.47 -0.12 1.89
CA VAL A 121 7.42 -0.16 0.86
C VAL A 121 8.02 -0.19 -0.55
N LYS A 122 9.10 0.55 -0.80
CA LYS A 122 9.86 0.49 -2.05
C LYS A 122 10.48 -0.90 -2.27
N ALA A 123 11.04 -1.51 -1.23
CA ALA A 123 11.56 -2.89 -1.28
C ALA A 123 10.45 -3.90 -1.61
N ALA A 124 9.23 -3.72 -1.08
CA ALA A 124 8.09 -4.56 -1.41
C ALA A 124 7.70 -4.47 -2.91
N ILE A 125 7.75 -3.27 -3.49
CA ILE A 125 7.51 -3.05 -4.92
C ILE A 125 8.58 -3.77 -5.76
N ARG A 126 9.86 -3.61 -5.41
CA ARG A 126 10.97 -4.30 -6.09
C ARG A 126 10.85 -5.82 -5.97
N TYR A 127 10.47 -6.33 -4.79
CA TYR A 127 10.22 -7.75 -4.59
C TYR A 127 9.14 -8.30 -5.53
N LEU A 128 8.02 -7.59 -5.68
CA LEU A 128 6.93 -8.00 -6.58
C LEU A 128 7.38 -8.03 -8.04
N ARG A 129 8.24 -7.10 -8.47
CA ARG A 129 8.84 -7.11 -9.80
C ARG A 129 9.79 -8.29 -10.01
N ALA A 130 10.74 -8.48 -9.10
CA ALA A 130 11.67 -9.60 -9.14
C ALA A 130 10.97 -10.95 -9.18
N ASN A 131 9.80 -11.07 -8.55
CA ASN A 131 9.02 -12.29 -8.45
C ASN A 131 7.71 -12.25 -9.28
N ALA A 132 7.68 -11.41 -10.32
CA ALA A 132 6.47 -11.15 -11.12
C ALA A 132 5.82 -12.42 -11.68
N ARG A 133 6.63 -13.41 -12.09
CA ARG A 133 6.12 -14.68 -12.58
C ARG A 133 5.42 -15.49 -11.50
N GLN A 134 6.01 -15.57 -10.32
CA GLN A 134 5.48 -16.34 -9.19
C GLN A 134 4.11 -15.83 -8.74
N TRP A 135 3.96 -14.50 -8.72
CA TRP A 135 2.77 -13.82 -8.18
C TRP A 135 1.80 -13.34 -9.27
N HIS A 136 2.03 -13.72 -10.54
CA HIS A 136 1.22 -13.27 -11.67
C HIS A 136 1.13 -11.74 -11.81
N VAL A 137 2.13 -11.03 -11.34
CA VAL A 137 2.25 -9.57 -11.43
C VAL A 137 2.60 -9.16 -12.85
N ASP A 138 1.95 -8.11 -13.36
CA ASP A 138 2.40 -7.40 -14.55
C ASP A 138 3.34 -6.26 -14.12
N PRO A 139 4.65 -6.38 -14.34
CA PRO A 139 5.63 -5.41 -13.88
C PRO A 139 5.46 -4.02 -14.52
N ASP A 140 4.81 -3.96 -15.70
CA ASP A 140 4.54 -2.71 -16.41
C ASP A 140 3.24 -2.03 -15.96
N ARG A 141 2.41 -2.72 -15.18
CA ARG A 141 1.12 -2.21 -14.66
C ARG A 141 1.03 -2.34 -13.14
N LEU A 142 2.09 -1.94 -12.44
CA LEU A 142 2.16 -1.93 -11.00
C LEU A 142 1.88 -0.50 -10.49
N GLY A 143 1.01 -0.38 -9.52
CA GLY A 143 0.66 0.86 -8.87
C GLY A 143 0.59 0.73 -7.36
N ILE A 144 0.37 1.84 -6.68
CA ILE A 144 0.27 1.91 -5.22
C ILE A 144 -1.01 2.63 -4.80
N TRP A 145 -1.59 2.17 -3.71
CA TRP A 145 -2.75 2.80 -3.08
C TRP A 145 -2.56 2.84 -1.57
N GLY A 146 -2.84 3.98 -0.95
CA GLY A 146 -2.77 4.10 0.50
C GLY A 146 -3.74 5.10 1.09
N THR A 147 -3.95 4.97 2.39
CA THR A 147 -4.87 5.81 3.19
C THR A 147 -4.10 6.52 4.30
N SER A 148 -4.43 7.77 4.63
CA SER A 148 -3.80 8.54 5.72
C SER A 148 -2.26 8.54 5.60
N SER A 149 -1.49 8.05 6.58
CA SER A 149 -0.03 7.87 6.48
C SER A 149 0.39 6.99 5.30
N GLY A 150 -0.36 5.92 5.00
CA GLY A 150 -0.15 5.11 3.79
C GLY A 150 -0.40 5.90 2.51
N GLY A 151 -1.32 6.86 2.53
CA GLY A 151 -1.54 7.80 1.44
C GLY A 151 -0.34 8.73 1.21
N ASN A 152 0.26 9.25 2.30
CA ASN A 152 1.52 10.00 2.25
C ASN A 152 2.64 9.13 1.65
N THR A 153 2.81 7.90 2.17
CA THR A 153 3.79 6.94 1.66
C THR A 153 3.60 6.68 0.17
N SER A 154 2.35 6.51 -0.28
CA SER A 154 2.04 6.28 -1.69
C SER A 154 2.43 7.45 -2.59
N LEU A 155 2.22 8.69 -2.14
CA LEU A 155 2.66 9.89 -2.86
C LEU A 155 4.19 9.95 -2.92
N LEU A 156 4.89 9.70 -1.80
CA LEU A 156 6.35 9.70 -1.76
C LEU A 156 6.94 8.65 -2.71
N VAL A 157 6.38 7.41 -2.73
CA VAL A 157 6.81 6.38 -3.69
C VAL A 157 6.70 6.89 -5.13
N GLY A 158 5.56 7.51 -5.49
CA GLY A 158 5.36 8.00 -6.85
C GLY A 158 6.28 9.17 -7.23
N LEU A 159 6.56 10.06 -6.27
CA LEU A 159 7.36 11.27 -6.50
C LEU A 159 8.88 11.05 -6.39
N THR A 160 9.30 9.95 -5.78
CA THR A 160 10.72 9.63 -5.53
C THR A 160 11.12 8.29 -6.14
N ALA A 161 10.54 7.95 -7.31
CA ALA A 161 10.85 6.71 -8.01
C ALA A 161 12.36 6.59 -8.28
N ASP A 162 12.92 5.42 -7.95
CA ASP A 162 14.33 5.07 -8.13
C ASP A 162 15.33 6.08 -7.50
N ASP A 163 14.90 6.81 -6.47
CA ASP A 163 15.78 7.74 -5.76
C ASP A 163 16.73 6.98 -4.84
N PRO A 164 18.07 7.08 -5.05
CA PRO A 164 19.06 6.33 -4.27
C PRO A 164 19.08 6.68 -2.77
N ARG A 165 18.46 7.78 -2.35
CA ARG A 165 18.33 8.14 -0.93
C ARG A 165 17.45 7.14 -0.16
N TYR A 166 16.57 6.42 -0.87
CA TYR A 166 15.58 5.49 -0.30
C TYR A 166 15.80 4.05 -0.78
N GLU A 167 17.04 3.73 -1.17
CA GLU A 167 17.44 2.39 -1.59
C GLU A 167 18.10 1.65 -0.42
N ASP A 168 17.57 0.47 -0.10
CA ASP A 168 18.04 -0.35 1.03
C ASP A 168 18.83 -1.60 0.60
N GLY A 169 19.10 -1.74 -0.69
CA GLY A 169 19.81 -2.89 -1.27
C GLY A 169 18.94 -4.12 -1.54
N THR A 170 17.65 -4.11 -1.13
CA THR A 170 16.75 -5.23 -1.36
C THR A 170 16.24 -5.22 -2.80
N ASN A 171 16.57 -6.28 -3.58
CA ASN A 171 16.26 -6.37 -5.01
C ASN A 171 16.67 -5.10 -5.79
N ALA A 172 17.87 -4.59 -5.54
CA ALA A 172 18.37 -3.31 -6.05
C ALA A 172 18.46 -3.24 -7.60
N ASP A 173 18.44 -4.38 -8.29
CA ASP A 173 18.39 -4.45 -9.76
C ASP A 173 16.99 -4.15 -10.34
N GLU A 174 15.96 -4.04 -9.47
CA GLU A 174 14.59 -3.76 -9.86
C GLU A 174 14.21 -2.32 -9.52
N SER A 175 13.38 -1.71 -10.38
CA SER A 175 12.84 -0.36 -10.15
C SER A 175 11.69 -0.38 -9.12
N ASP A 176 11.59 0.66 -8.31
CA ASP A 176 10.41 0.91 -7.44
C ASP A 176 9.39 1.87 -8.08
N ALA A 177 9.60 2.31 -9.31
CA ALA A 177 8.67 3.18 -10.02
C ALA A 177 7.29 2.54 -10.19
N VAL A 178 6.23 3.32 -10.05
CA VAL A 178 4.85 2.87 -10.21
C VAL A 178 4.15 3.63 -11.33
N LYS A 179 3.16 3.00 -11.98
CA LYS A 179 2.39 3.60 -13.09
C LYS A 179 1.25 4.49 -12.63
N TYR A 180 0.74 4.26 -11.43
CA TYR A 180 -0.34 5.05 -10.85
C TYR A 180 -0.24 5.07 -9.33
N VAL A 181 -0.70 6.17 -8.75
CA VAL A 181 -0.78 6.39 -7.32
C VAL A 181 -2.22 6.73 -6.97
N VAL A 182 -2.78 6.03 -5.99
CA VAL A 182 -4.06 6.38 -5.37
C VAL A 182 -3.78 6.75 -3.92
N SER A 183 -4.08 7.98 -3.57
CA SER A 183 -3.82 8.49 -2.22
C SER A 183 -5.12 9.05 -1.62
N CYS A 184 -5.50 8.52 -0.46
CA CYS A 184 -6.72 8.90 0.24
C CYS A 184 -6.37 9.68 1.50
N PHE A 185 -6.84 10.91 1.61
CA PHE A 185 -6.71 11.83 2.77
C PHE A 185 -5.30 11.83 3.42
N PRO A 186 -4.22 12.00 2.62
CA PRO A 186 -2.86 12.00 3.15
C PRO A 186 -2.50 13.30 3.86
N PRO A 187 -1.62 13.30 4.86
CA PRO A 187 -0.86 14.49 5.20
C PRO A 187 0.16 14.77 4.07
N THR A 188 0.14 15.98 3.53
CA THR A 188 0.98 16.39 2.40
C THR A 188 2.07 17.38 2.76
N ASP A 189 1.92 18.10 3.87
CA ASP A 189 2.89 19.04 4.42
C ASP A 189 3.22 18.66 5.86
N MET A 190 4.37 18.01 6.04
CA MET A 190 4.85 17.60 7.36
C MET A 190 5.60 18.71 8.07
N LEU A 191 6.06 19.75 7.35
CA LEU A 191 6.64 20.94 7.96
C LEU A 191 5.58 21.73 8.71
N GLU A 192 4.40 21.93 8.12
CA GLU A 192 3.28 22.57 8.81
C GLU A 192 2.91 21.81 10.09
N ALA A 193 2.90 20.47 10.03
CA ALA A 193 2.65 19.65 11.22
C ALA A 193 3.72 19.87 12.30
N VAL A 194 4.99 19.94 11.93
CA VAL A 194 6.10 20.20 12.85
C VAL A 194 6.02 21.61 13.45
N ASP A 195 5.69 22.62 12.66
CA ASP A 195 5.50 23.99 13.15
C ASP A 195 4.31 24.10 14.13
N ALA A 196 3.26 23.31 13.90
CA ALA A 196 2.13 23.21 14.82
C ALA A 196 2.51 22.58 16.18
N PHE A 197 3.55 21.76 16.25
CA PHE A 197 4.08 21.23 17.53
C PHE A 197 4.82 22.30 18.34
N ASP A 198 5.54 23.17 17.64
CA ASP A 198 6.37 24.20 18.26
C ASP A 198 5.52 25.37 18.77
N ASP A 199 4.30 25.53 18.26
CA ASP A 199 3.36 26.58 18.71
C ASP A 199 2.64 26.16 20.00
N GLU A 200 3.08 26.72 21.13
CA GLU A 200 2.48 26.49 22.44
C GLU A 200 1.01 26.92 22.53
N THR A 201 0.56 27.80 21.64
CA THR A 201 -0.82 28.29 21.60
C THR A 201 -1.75 27.40 20.78
N ASN A 202 -1.21 26.43 20.03
CA ASN A 202 -1.99 25.53 19.20
C ASN A 202 -2.72 24.47 20.05
N PRO A 203 -4.08 24.47 20.10
CA PRO A 203 -4.83 23.51 20.89
C PRO A 203 -4.70 22.06 20.41
N PHE A 204 -4.23 21.84 19.17
CA PHE A 204 -4.00 20.52 18.60
C PHE A 204 -2.57 20.01 18.78
N ARG A 205 -1.68 20.78 19.43
CA ARG A 205 -0.28 20.42 19.65
C ARG A 205 -0.11 19.00 20.20
N LEU A 206 -0.88 18.61 21.20
CA LEU A 206 -0.79 17.28 21.82
C LEU A 206 -1.29 16.15 20.89
N TYR A 207 -2.25 16.44 20.03
CA TYR A 207 -2.77 15.47 19.06
C TYR A 207 -1.70 15.07 18.03
N TYR A 208 -0.92 16.04 17.56
CA TYR A 208 0.15 15.82 16.58
C TYR A 208 1.41 15.23 17.22
N PHE A 209 1.62 15.40 18.53
CA PHE A 209 2.90 15.07 19.18
C PHE A 209 3.21 13.56 19.23
N GLY A 210 2.26 12.67 19.15
CA GLY A 210 2.49 11.21 19.22
C GLY A 210 3.22 10.66 17.97
N PRO A 211 2.52 9.96 17.08
CA PRO A 211 3.13 9.28 15.93
C PRO A 211 3.86 10.22 14.95
N PHE A 212 3.36 11.46 14.78
CA PHE A 212 4.01 12.46 13.93
C PHE A 212 5.38 12.89 14.45
N ALA A 213 5.51 13.06 15.75
CA ALA A 213 6.79 13.41 16.36
C ALA A 213 7.78 12.23 16.21
N ALA A 214 7.33 11.02 16.47
CA ALA A 214 8.17 9.83 16.38
C ALA A 214 8.72 9.61 14.97
N VAL A 215 7.89 9.71 13.94
CA VAL A 215 8.31 9.46 12.56
C VAL A 215 9.35 10.45 12.04
N VAL A 216 9.36 11.69 12.55
CA VAL A 216 10.39 12.69 12.23
C VAL A 216 11.55 12.71 13.24
N GLY A 217 11.49 11.88 14.29
CA GLY A 217 12.51 11.78 15.32
C GLY A 217 12.52 12.97 16.31
N ALA A 218 11.38 13.65 16.49
CA ALA A 218 11.23 14.67 17.50
C ALA A 218 10.92 14.03 18.87
N THR A 219 11.61 14.46 19.92
CA THR A 219 11.37 14.04 21.29
C THR A 219 11.19 15.28 22.20
N HIS A 220 10.68 15.07 23.41
CA HIS A 220 10.63 16.15 24.41
C HIS A 220 12.01 16.72 24.76
N GLU A 221 13.08 15.92 24.63
CA GLU A 221 14.44 16.33 24.95
C GLU A 221 15.11 17.06 23.79
N THR A 222 14.92 16.54 22.55
CA THR A 222 15.57 17.11 21.36
C THR A 222 14.78 18.25 20.74
N GLY A 223 13.47 18.34 21.03
CA GLY A 223 12.57 19.33 20.43
C GLY A 223 12.58 19.28 18.91
N ILE A 224 12.21 20.38 18.29
CA ILE A 224 12.23 20.56 16.83
C ILE A 224 13.56 21.22 16.43
N ASN A 225 14.50 20.40 16.00
CA ASN A 225 15.80 20.85 15.52
C ASN A 225 15.87 20.84 13.97
N ALA A 226 17.04 21.22 13.41
CA ALA A 226 17.23 21.27 11.97
C ALA A 226 17.08 19.91 11.27
N GLU A 227 17.47 18.81 11.92
CA GLU A 227 17.33 17.47 11.37
C GLU A 227 15.88 17.01 11.32
N VAL A 228 15.11 17.29 12.38
CA VAL A 228 13.66 17.04 12.42
C VAL A 228 12.95 17.79 11.30
N ARG A 229 13.28 19.08 11.11
CA ARG A 229 12.73 19.90 10.03
C ARG A 229 13.11 19.36 8.64
N GLN A 230 14.33 18.88 8.45
CA GLN A 230 14.76 18.30 7.19
C GLN A 230 13.99 17.00 6.90
N ARG A 231 13.85 16.10 7.89
CA ARG A 231 13.04 14.88 7.72
C ARG A 231 11.57 15.21 7.41
N ALA A 232 11.01 16.19 8.09
CA ALA A 232 9.65 16.64 7.80
C ALA A 232 9.52 17.20 6.38
N ALA A 233 10.51 17.93 5.89
CA ALA A 233 10.54 18.41 4.50
C ALA A 233 10.63 17.25 3.51
N ASP A 234 11.51 16.28 3.76
CA ASP A 234 11.66 15.09 2.90
C ASP A 234 10.40 14.21 2.92
N MET A 235 9.66 14.19 4.03
CA MET A 235 8.35 13.51 4.16
C MET A 235 7.17 14.27 3.57
N SER A 236 7.35 15.50 3.12
CA SER A 236 6.28 16.33 2.57
C SER A 236 6.14 16.09 1.07
N PRO A 237 5.14 15.33 0.60
CA PRO A 237 4.94 15.06 -0.83
C PRO A 237 4.87 16.34 -1.64
N TYR A 238 4.24 17.37 -1.12
CA TYR A 238 4.11 18.65 -1.80
C TYR A 238 5.48 19.31 -2.11
N LEU A 239 6.52 19.07 -1.29
CA LEU A 239 7.89 19.55 -1.52
C LEU A 239 8.72 18.65 -2.46
N GLN A 240 8.21 17.45 -2.77
CA GLN A 240 8.86 16.51 -3.70
C GLN A 240 8.35 16.66 -5.13
N VAL A 241 7.33 17.48 -5.38
CA VAL A 241 6.83 17.77 -6.73
C VAL A 241 7.92 18.49 -7.52
N ARG A 242 8.20 18.01 -8.74
CA ARG A 242 9.15 18.59 -9.68
C ARG A 242 8.41 19.17 -10.87
N ASP A 243 8.98 20.18 -11.49
CA ASP A 243 8.38 20.90 -12.66
C ASP A 243 8.70 20.21 -14.00
N ASP A 244 9.07 18.92 -14.04
CA ASP A 244 9.47 18.17 -15.23
C ASP A 244 8.40 17.23 -15.83
#